data_47f9a891a182b885a3dce1153258b517
#
_entry.id   47f9a891a182b885a3dce1153258b517
#
_cell.length_a   1.000
_cell.length_b   1.000
_cell.length_c   1.000
_cell.angle_alpha   90.00
_cell.angle_beta   90.00
_cell.angle_gamma   90.00
#
_symmetry.space_group_name_H-M   'P 1'
#
loop_
_entity.id
_entity.type
_entity.pdbx_description
1 polymer ?
#
loop_
_entity_poly.entity_id
_entity_poly.type
_entity_poly.pdbx_seq_one_letter_code
_entity_poly.pdbx_strand_id
1 'polypeptide(L)'
;MKAEATKVKKKKSRAKDTEVPLSVKARGEIIAWLWVILAFLLINGTLAQARVIPSGSMEKTLLVGDHLIMSRLGYDVGVPFTNWHLPLWRNPHRQQIIIFRPPYGHNQADLIKRVIGLPGDTIDIHDGAVWINGEKLQENYTTGPTKLPYRSELLAPFQGLPLTVPDNNYFVMGDNRGNSYDSRYWGCVPRNNLLGIPVTIYMSVNAPGDAWNGNMGARLLAYGDAVLHPSQVRWKRLFETFP
;
A
#
# COMPACT_ATOMS: atom_id res chain seq x y z
N MET A 1 9.66 -63.55 70.36
CA MET A 1 8.95 -62.29 70.15
C MET A 1 9.08 -61.90 68.69
N LYS A 2 8.01 -62.09 67.88
CA LYS A 2 7.97 -61.73 66.44
C LYS A 2 7.37 -60.34 66.29
N ALA A 3 8.10 -59.40 65.66
CA ALA A 3 7.61 -58.09 65.30
C ALA A 3 6.92 -58.13 63.93
N GLU A 4 5.64 -57.74 63.97
CA GLU A 4 4.78 -57.70 62.78
C GLU A 4 4.94 -56.35 62.07
N ALA A 5 5.42 -56.37 60.81
CA ALA A 5 5.63 -55.18 60.00
C ALA A 5 4.35 -54.84 59.21
N THR A 6 3.69 -53.80 59.62
CA THR A 6 2.47 -53.27 58.99
C THR A 6 2.82 -52.54 57.65
N LYS A 7 2.46 -53.12 56.51
CA LYS A 7 2.60 -52.52 55.19
C LYS A 7 1.47 -51.47 54.97
N VAL A 8 1.82 -50.21 55.05
CA VAL A 8 0.92 -49.11 54.61
C VAL A 8 0.87 -49.05 53.08
N LYS A 9 -0.25 -49.45 52.51
CA LYS A 9 -0.54 -49.30 51.06
C LYS A 9 -0.85 -47.83 50.75
N LYS A 10 0.11 -47.15 50.09
CA LYS A 10 -0.12 -45.78 49.52
C LYS A 10 -1.09 -45.90 48.30
N LYS A 11 -2.34 -45.49 48.53
CA LYS A 11 -3.36 -45.39 47.48
C LYS A 11 -2.99 -44.19 46.59
N LYS A 12 -2.39 -44.45 45.37
CA LYS A 12 -2.22 -43.43 44.34
C LYS A 12 -3.61 -43.03 43.82
N SER A 13 -4.07 -41.82 44.18
CA SER A 13 -5.24 -41.20 43.57
C SER A 13 -4.87 -40.86 42.13
N ARG A 14 -5.39 -41.62 41.22
CA ARG A 14 -5.35 -41.31 39.78
C ARG A 14 -6.32 -40.18 39.57
N ALA A 15 -5.79 -38.94 39.38
CA ALA A 15 -6.59 -37.83 38.90
C ALA A 15 -7.24 -38.29 37.55
N LYS A 16 -8.55 -38.34 37.54
CA LYS A 16 -9.31 -38.52 36.30
C LYS A 16 -9.04 -37.26 35.45
N ASP A 17 -8.20 -37.37 34.44
CA ASP A 17 -8.16 -36.41 33.36
C ASP A 17 -9.57 -36.39 32.76
N THR A 18 -10.35 -35.37 33.11
CA THR A 18 -11.65 -35.10 32.51
C THR A 18 -11.40 -34.64 31.09
N GLU A 19 -11.43 -35.58 30.15
CA GLU A 19 -11.36 -35.26 28.73
C GLU A 19 -12.51 -34.32 28.38
N VAL A 20 -12.16 -33.09 27.99
CA VAL A 20 -13.11 -32.09 27.54
C VAL A 20 -13.82 -32.64 26.30
N PRO A 21 -15.17 -32.69 26.28
CA PRO A 21 -15.90 -33.23 25.13
C PRO A 21 -15.45 -32.60 23.83
N LEU A 22 -15.34 -33.41 22.77
CA LEU A 22 -14.90 -32.99 21.43
C LEU A 22 -15.69 -31.78 20.89
N SER A 23 -16.99 -31.72 21.22
CA SER A 23 -17.87 -30.57 20.86
C SER A 23 -17.45 -29.26 21.54
N VAL A 24 -16.95 -29.29 22.76
CA VAL A 24 -16.49 -28.11 23.49
C VAL A 24 -15.13 -27.64 22.95
N LYS A 25 -14.22 -28.57 22.62
CA LYS A 25 -12.93 -28.27 21.98
C LYS A 25 -13.17 -27.64 20.60
N ALA A 26 -14.00 -28.27 19.76
CA ALA A 26 -14.33 -27.75 18.42
C ALA A 26 -14.97 -26.36 18.47
N ARG A 27 -15.86 -26.11 19.44
CA ARG A 27 -16.48 -24.78 19.63
C ARG A 27 -15.45 -23.73 20.04
N GLY A 28 -14.49 -24.07 20.90
CA GLY A 28 -13.39 -23.18 21.28
C GLY A 28 -12.49 -22.81 20.10
N GLU A 29 -12.15 -23.79 19.26
CA GLU A 29 -11.36 -23.57 18.06
C GLU A 29 -12.10 -22.69 17.04
N ILE A 30 -13.39 -22.93 16.79
CA ILE A 30 -14.19 -22.09 15.90
C ILE A 30 -14.22 -20.64 16.38
N ILE A 31 -14.43 -20.39 17.68
CA ILE A 31 -14.43 -19.05 18.25
C ILE A 31 -13.03 -18.40 18.10
N ALA A 32 -11.95 -19.15 18.33
CA ALA A 32 -10.59 -18.65 18.16
C ALA A 32 -10.33 -18.23 16.70
N TRP A 33 -10.71 -19.06 15.73
CA TRP A 33 -10.62 -18.72 14.31
C TRP A 33 -11.47 -17.50 13.91
N LEU A 34 -12.67 -17.35 14.47
CA LEU A 34 -13.49 -16.16 14.25
C LEU A 34 -12.80 -14.89 14.73
N TRP A 35 -12.14 -14.92 15.90
CA TRP A 35 -11.35 -13.78 16.38
C TRP A 35 -10.14 -13.48 15.50
N VAL A 36 -9.43 -14.50 15.01
CA VAL A 36 -8.30 -14.33 14.08
C VAL A 36 -8.77 -13.68 12.78
N ILE A 37 -9.89 -14.17 12.21
CA ILE A 37 -10.47 -13.60 10.99
C ILE A 37 -10.91 -12.15 11.24
N LEU A 38 -11.58 -11.87 12.34
CA LEU A 38 -12.01 -10.52 12.69
C LEU A 38 -10.81 -9.58 12.85
N ALA A 39 -9.77 -9.99 13.56
CA ALA A 39 -8.54 -9.22 13.72
C ALA A 39 -7.85 -8.96 12.37
N PHE A 40 -7.76 -9.97 11.51
CA PHE A 40 -7.22 -9.85 10.17
C PHE A 40 -7.99 -8.82 9.33
N LEU A 41 -9.33 -8.89 9.35
CA LEU A 41 -10.19 -7.95 8.62
C LEU A 41 -10.06 -6.52 9.15
N LEU A 42 -9.98 -6.35 10.47
CA LEU A 42 -9.76 -5.05 11.08
C LEU A 42 -8.40 -4.47 10.67
N ILE A 43 -7.32 -5.26 10.77
CA ILE A 43 -5.97 -4.80 10.39
C ILE A 43 -5.94 -4.40 8.91
N ASN A 44 -6.42 -5.25 8.01
CA ASN A 44 -6.44 -4.95 6.58
C ASN A 44 -7.35 -3.77 6.20
N GLY A 45 -8.45 -3.58 6.92
CA GLY A 45 -9.37 -2.47 6.67
C GLY A 45 -8.89 -1.12 7.20
N THR A 46 -8.15 -1.13 8.32
CA THR A 46 -7.86 0.10 9.08
C THR A 46 -6.39 0.50 9.15
N LEU A 47 -5.47 -0.46 9.19
CA LEU A 47 -4.06 -0.17 9.49
C LEU A 47 -3.13 -0.36 8.30
N ALA A 48 -3.20 -1.51 7.63
CA ALA A 48 -2.26 -1.86 6.58
C ALA A 48 -2.92 -2.65 5.46
N GLN A 49 -2.48 -2.44 4.24
CA GLN A 49 -2.96 -3.17 3.07
C GLN A 49 -1.80 -3.53 2.14
N ALA A 50 -1.80 -4.77 1.64
CA ALA A 50 -0.87 -5.20 0.61
C ALA A 50 -1.27 -4.64 -0.76
N ARG A 51 -0.30 -4.13 -1.51
CA ARG A 51 -0.48 -3.61 -2.88
C ARG A 51 0.64 -4.10 -3.79
N VAL A 52 0.34 -4.29 -5.05
CA VAL A 52 1.32 -4.58 -6.09
C VAL A 52 1.44 -3.38 -7.04
N ILE A 53 2.65 -3.13 -7.51
CA ILE A 53 2.94 -2.04 -8.47
C ILE A 53 2.80 -2.59 -9.89
N PRO A 54 1.76 -2.17 -10.64
CA PRO A 54 1.52 -2.71 -11.97
C PRO A 54 2.12 -1.86 -13.08
N SER A 55 2.61 -0.64 -12.80
CA SER A 55 3.06 0.31 -13.82
C SER A 55 4.40 0.95 -13.48
N GLY A 56 5.14 1.35 -14.52
CA GLY A 56 6.47 1.96 -14.40
C GLY A 56 6.48 3.47 -14.10
N SER A 57 5.34 4.07 -13.70
CA SER A 57 5.28 5.53 -13.50
C SER A 57 6.12 6.05 -12.31
N MET A 58 6.51 5.16 -11.40
CA MET A 58 7.37 5.43 -10.25
C MET A 58 8.74 4.75 -10.38
N GLU A 59 9.10 4.28 -11.58
CA GLU A 59 10.39 3.63 -11.83
C GLU A 59 11.56 4.49 -11.41
N LYS A 60 12.60 3.80 -11.00
CA LYS A 60 13.72 4.10 -10.16
C LYS A 60 13.38 3.92 -8.68
N THR A 61 12.27 4.42 -8.18
CA THR A 61 11.87 4.25 -6.77
C THR A 61 11.05 2.98 -6.55
N LEU A 62 10.00 2.78 -7.35
CA LEU A 62 9.15 1.59 -7.32
C LEU A 62 9.15 0.93 -8.69
N LEU A 63 9.43 -0.36 -8.73
CA LEU A 63 9.47 -1.14 -9.96
C LEU A 63 8.17 -1.91 -10.17
N VAL A 64 7.84 -2.18 -11.43
CA VAL A 64 6.75 -3.09 -11.78
C VAL A 64 7.00 -4.46 -11.13
N GLY A 65 5.99 -5.00 -10.44
CA GLY A 65 6.09 -6.25 -9.68
C GLY A 65 6.61 -6.10 -8.25
N ASP A 66 6.85 -4.88 -7.76
CA ASP A 66 7.05 -4.65 -6.32
C ASP A 66 5.75 -4.85 -5.57
N HIS A 67 5.80 -5.61 -4.50
CA HIS A 67 4.71 -5.83 -3.56
C HIS A 67 5.02 -5.09 -2.27
N LEU A 68 4.22 -4.11 -1.95
CA LEU A 68 4.45 -3.23 -0.80
C LEU A 68 3.31 -3.32 0.22
N ILE A 69 3.65 -2.98 1.45
CA ILE A 69 2.69 -2.73 2.50
C ILE A 69 2.39 -1.24 2.51
N MET A 70 1.12 -0.89 2.32
CA MET A 70 0.60 0.46 2.49
C MET A 70 0.13 0.64 3.93
N SER A 71 0.57 1.69 4.61
CA SER A 71 0.00 2.12 5.87
C SER A 71 -1.16 3.09 5.61
N ARG A 72 -2.29 2.81 6.20
CA ARG A 72 -3.49 3.67 6.16
C ARG A 72 -3.57 4.58 7.39
N LEU A 73 -2.72 4.33 8.38
CA LEU A 73 -2.77 4.99 9.68
C LEU A 73 -2.67 6.52 9.57
N GLY A 74 -3.72 7.19 9.99
CA GLY A 74 -3.83 8.64 9.94
C GLY A 74 -4.32 9.21 8.60
N TYR A 75 -4.41 8.40 7.53
CA TYR A 75 -4.86 8.86 6.21
C TYR A 75 -6.30 8.51 5.91
N ASP A 76 -6.67 7.23 6.05
CA ASP A 76 -7.98 6.74 5.70
C ASP A 76 -8.33 5.48 6.49
N VAL A 77 -9.60 5.34 6.87
CA VAL A 77 -10.15 4.09 7.43
C VAL A 77 -11.22 3.59 6.48
N GLY A 78 -11.00 2.41 5.90
CA GLY A 78 -12.00 1.73 5.08
C GLY A 78 -12.75 0.70 5.90
N VAL A 79 -14.06 0.61 5.73
CA VAL A 79 -14.85 -0.47 6.32
C VAL A 79 -14.77 -1.67 5.39
N PRO A 80 -14.27 -2.84 5.87
CA PRO A 80 -14.17 -4.04 5.06
C PRO A 80 -15.49 -4.38 4.36
N PHE A 81 -15.40 -4.83 3.10
CA PHE A 81 -16.55 -5.20 2.23
C PHE A 81 -17.52 -4.07 1.90
N THR A 82 -17.18 -2.81 2.18
CA THR A 82 -17.97 -1.63 1.81
C THR A 82 -17.12 -0.61 1.07
N ASN A 83 -17.78 0.37 0.44
CA ASN A 83 -17.10 1.53 -0.15
C ASN A 83 -17.01 2.70 0.83
N TRP A 84 -17.29 2.48 2.10
CA TRP A 84 -17.25 3.51 3.13
C TRP A 84 -15.81 3.77 3.55
N HIS A 85 -15.44 5.05 3.53
CA HIS A 85 -14.13 5.54 3.88
C HIS A 85 -14.24 6.77 4.76
N LEU A 86 -13.45 6.80 5.82
CA LEU A 86 -13.34 7.92 6.72
C LEU A 86 -11.94 8.52 6.57
N PRO A 87 -11.79 9.70 5.94
CA PRO A 87 -10.51 10.39 5.89
C PRO A 87 -10.10 10.84 7.30
N LEU A 88 -8.84 10.62 7.63
CA LEU A 88 -8.28 10.95 8.95
C LEU A 88 -7.47 12.25 8.88
N TRP A 89 -6.75 12.56 9.95
CA TRP A 89 -6.12 13.87 10.20
C TRP A 89 -4.73 14.07 9.60
N ARG A 90 -4.03 12.99 9.16
CA ARG A 90 -2.65 13.09 8.72
C ARG A 90 -2.54 13.66 7.31
N ASN A 91 -1.73 14.68 7.15
CA ASN A 91 -1.41 15.29 5.87
C ASN A 91 -0.04 14.80 5.38
N PRO A 92 0.12 14.54 4.08
CA PRO A 92 1.42 14.22 3.52
C PRO A 92 2.33 15.45 3.49
N HIS A 93 3.63 15.20 3.58
CA HIS A 93 4.65 16.25 3.36
C HIS A 93 5.14 16.24 1.90
N ARG A 94 5.84 17.31 1.50
CA ARG A 94 6.45 17.39 0.17
C ARG A 94 7.45 16.25 -0.04
N GLN A 95 7.49 15.72 -1.27
CA GLN A 95 8.29 14.58 -1.72
C GLN A 95 7.87 13.22 -1.13
N GLN A 96 6.86 13.15 -0.28
CA GLN A 96 6.32 11.88 0.21
C GLN A 96 5.58 11.13 -0.89
N ILE A 97 5.76 9.82 -0.93
CA ILE A 97 4.99 8.94 -1.81
C ILE A 97 3.63 8.65 -1.17
N ILE A 98 2.56 8.81 -1.94
CA ILE A 98 1.19 8.56 -1.49
C ILE A 98 0.46 7.60 -2.43
N ILE A 99 -0.52 6.90 -1.86
CA ILE A 99 -1.47 6.07 -2.58
C ILE A 99 -2.84 6.73 -2.44
N PHE A 100 -3.52 6.91 -3.56
CA PHE A 100 -4.76 7.66 -3.60
C PHE A 100 -5.69 7.18 -4.72
N ARG A 101 -6.98 7.53 -4.62
CA ARG A 101 -7.95 7.35 -5.70
C ARG A 101 -7.81 8.46 -6.73
N PRO A 102 -7.82 8.14 -8.04
CA PRO A 102 -7.81 9.16 -9.06
C PRO A 102 -8.94 10.17 -8.86
N PRO A 103 -8.70 11.50 -9.06
CA PRO A 103 -9.75 12.51 -8.97
C PRO A 103 -10.65 12.54 -10.22
N TYR A 104 -10.40 11.68 -11.19
CA TYR A 104 -11.12 11.56 -12.47
C TYR A 104 -11.57 10.12 -12.71
N GLY A 105 -12.64 9.97 -13.50
CA GLY A 105 -13.19 8.65 -13.83
C GLY A 105 -13.82 7.94 -12.60
N HIS A 106 -14.75 7.04 -12.88
CA HIS A 106 -15.36 6.21 -11.86
C HIS A 106 -14.76 4.80 -11.91
N ASN A 107 -14.52 4.18 -10.74
CA ASN A 107 -14.03 2.81 -10.60
C ASN A 107 -12.62 2.54 -11.18
N GLN A 108 -11.75 3.55 -11.18
CA GLN A 108 -10.37 3.34 -11.58
C GLN A 108 -9.52 2.75 -10.44
N ALA A 109 -8.43 2.07 -10.82
CA ALA A 109 -7.47 1.54 -9.86
C ALA A 109 -6.77 2.67 -9.10
N ASP A 110 -6.44 2.41 -7.83
CA ASP A 110 -5.66 3.33 -7.02
C ASP A 110 -4.32 3.65 -7.67
N LEU A 111 -3.90 4.90 -7.57
CA LEU A 111 -2.64 5.40 -8.10
C LEU A 111 -1.62 5.59 -6.98
N ILE A 112 -0.35 5.48 -7.35
CA ILE A 112 0.79 5.80 -6.50
C ILE A 112 1.63 6.87 -7.18
N LYS A 113 1.87 7.99 -6.48
CA LYS A 113 2.65 9.14 -6.96
C LYS A 113 3.35 9.81 -5.79
N ARG A 114 4.27 10.73 -6.13
CA ARG A 114 4.97 11.57 -5.16
C ARG A 114 4.31 12.94 -5.06
N VAL A 115 4.14 13.43 -3.83
CA VAL A 115 3.64 14.77 -3.54
C VAL A 115 4.71 15.79 -3.93
N ILE A 116 4.35 16.69 -4.83
CA ILE A 116 5.22 17.77 -5.32
C ILE A 116 4.77 19.10 -4.74
N GLY A 117 3.47 19.40 -4.86
CA GLY A 117 2.87 20.64 -4.32
C GLY A 117 1.97 20.38 -3.14
N LEU A 118 2.09 21.22 -2.13
CA LEU A 118 1.22 21.30 -0.95
C LEU A 118 0.16 22.40 -1.14
N PRO A 119 -0.93 22.39 -0.36
CA PRO A 119 -1.91 23.47 -0.39
C PRO A 119 -1.27 24.85 -0.31
N GLY A 120 -1.63 25.77 -1.21
CA GLY A 120 -1.10 27.12 -1.30
C GLY A 120 0.18 27.27 -2.13
N ASP A 121 0.87 26.18 -2.53
CA ASP A 121 2.04 26.29 -3.40
C ASP A 121 1.65 26.69 -4.82
N THR A 122 2.46 27.52 -5.43
CA THR A 122 2.40 27.79 -6.88
C THR A 122 3.38 26.91 -7.60
N ILE A 123 2.87 26.04 -8.47
CA ILE A 123 3.63 25.08 -9.25
C ILE A 123 3.82 25.60 -10.67
N ASP A 124 5.05 25.53 -11.15
CA ASP A 124 5.40 25.77 -12.55
C ASP A 124 6.41 24.74 -13.04
N ILE A 125 6.48 24.56 -14.36
CA ILE A 125 7.43 23.63 -15.00
C ILE A 125 8.04 24.36 -16.19
N HIS A 126 9.31 24.64 -16.09
CA HIS A 126 10.11 25.17 -17.18
C HIS A 126 11.57 24.67 -17.07
N ASP A 127 12.32 24.78 -18.13
CA ASP A 127 13.71 24.30 -18.20
C ASP A 127 13.92 22.83 -17.80
N GLY A 128 12.89 22.00 -18.05
CA GLY A 128 12.94 20.57 -17.71
C GLY A 128 12.87 20.25 -16.21
N ALA A 129 12.51 21.23 -15.38
CA ALA A 129 12.47 21.13 -13.92
C ALA A 129 11.12 21.63 -13.36
N VAL A 130 10.83 21.21 -12.13
CA VAL A 130 9.68 21.73 -11.36
C VAL A 130 10.14 22.91 -10.52
N TRP A 131 9.33 23.94 -10.50
CA TRP A 131 9.51 25.14 -9.70
C TRP A 131 8.34 25.29 -8.74
N ILE A 132 8.62 25.60 -7.49
CA ILE A 132 7.62 25.79 -6.44
C ILE A 132 7.84 27.15 -5.81
N ASN A 133 6.83 28.02 -5.87
CA ASN A 133 6.89 29.39 -5.35
C ASN A 133 8.09 30.19 -5.92
N GLY A 134 8.47 29.91 -7.17
CA GLY A 134 9.61 30.54 -7.85
C GLY A 134 10.97 29.92 -7.56
N GLU A 135 11.06 28.86 -6.75
CA GLU A 135 12.30 28.15 -6.45
C GLU A 135 12.34 26.79 -7.12
N LYS A 136 13.50 26.42 -7.70
CA LYS A 136 13.69 25.12 -8.33
C LYS A 136 13.70 23.99 -7.30
N LEU A 137 12.80 23.01 -7.46
CA LEU A 137 12.75 21.84 -6.59
C LEU A 137 13.95 20.93 -6.83
N GLN A 138 14.64 20.54 -5.76
CA GLN A 138 15.72 19.56 -5.82
C GLN A 138 15.15 18.14 -5.79
N GLU A 139 15.42 17.36 -6.84
CA GLU A 139 14.84 16.04 -7.07
C GLU A 139 15.90 15.03 -7.51
N ASN A 140 16.28 14.12 -6.60
CA ASN A 140 17.28 13.08 -6.88
C ASN A 140 16.64 11.72 -7.29
N TYR A 141 15.33 11.63 -7.24
CA TYR A 141 14.55 10.42 -7.48
C TYR A 141 13.96 10.35 -8.90
N THR A 142 14.03 11.41 -9.69
CA THR A 142 13.39 11.46 -11.01
C THR A 142 14.19 10.75 -12.09
N THR A 143 13.48 10.32 -13.12
CA THR A 143 14.05 9.78 -14.36
C THR A 143 13.73 10.72 -15.52
N GLY A 144 14.77 11.30 -16.10
CA GLY A 144 14.67 12.25 -17.21
C GLY A 144 14.10 13.64 -16.85
N PRO A 145 14.06 14.55 -17.83
CA PRO A 145 13.55 15.89 -17.64
C PRO A 145 12.03 15.90 -17.52
N THR A 146 11.51 16.85 -16.73
CA THR A 146 10.07 17.07 -16.60
C THR A 146 9.55 17.85 -17.80
N LYS A 147 8.57 17.27 -18.51
CA LYS A 147 7.90 17.90 -19.64
C LYS A 147 6.46 18.25 -19.29
N LEU A 148 5.97 19.33 -19.87
CA LEU A 148 4.55 19.66 -19.86
C LEU A 148 3.81 18.84 -20.92
N PRO A 149 2.57 18.39 -20.64
CA PRO A 149 1.69 17.83 -21.65
C PRO A 149 1.23 18.90 -22.65
N TYR A 150 0.79 18.49 -23.82
CA TYR A 150 0.08 19.38 -24.72
C TYR A 150 -1.27 19.77 -24.13
N ARG A 151 -1.76 20.98 -24.49
CA ARG A 151 -3.04 21.47 -23.97
C ARG A 151 -4.22 20.55 -24.29
N SER A 152 -4.17 19.88 -25.43
CA SER A 152 -5.17 18.87 -25.86
C SER A 152 -5.19 17.61 -25.00
N GLU A 153 -4.15 17.36 -24.22
CA GLU A 153 -4.02 16.19 -23.34
C GLU A 153 -4.53 16.47 -21.91
N LEU A 154 -4.91 17.73 -21.61
CA LEU A 154 -5.37 18.10 -20.28
C LEU A 154 -6.82 17.66 -20.07
N LEU A 155 -7.11 17.10 -18.92
CA LEU A 155 -8.49 16.80 -18.52
C LEU A 155 -9.17 18.06 -17.95
N ALA A 156 -10.33 18.36 -18.48
CA ALA A 156 -11.18 19.42 -17.93
C ALA A 156 -11.62 19.08 -16.48
N PRO A 157 -11.69 20.06 -15.56
CA PRO A 157 -11.55 21.49 -15.79
C PRO A 157 -10.10 22.03 -15.68
N PHE A 158 -9.10 21.18 -15.59
CA PHE A 158 -7.70 21.62 -15.44
C PHE A 158 -7.20 22.35 -16.70
N GLN A 159 -6.60 23.52 -16.49
CA GLN A 159 -6.17 24.40 -17.57
C GLN A 159 -4.65 24.41 -17.83
N GLY A 160 -3.90 23.67 -17.00
CA GLY A 160 -2.45 23.58 -17.06
C GLY A 160 -1.73 24.39 -16.00
N LEU A 161 -0.43 24.57 -16.21
CA LEU A 161 0.48 25.32 -15.30
C LEU A 161 0.79 26.70 -15.89
N PRO A 162 1.18 27.70 -15.07
CA PRO A 162 1.32 27.60 -13.62
C PRO A 162 -0.01 27.44 -12.87
N LEU A 163 0.03 26.77 -11.71
CA LEU A 163 -1.15 26.50 -10.88
C LEU A 163 -0.83 26.75 -9.42
N THR A 164 -1.69 27.48 -8.71
CA THR A 164 -1.69 27.49 -7.25
C THR A 164 -2.52 26.31 -6.74
N VAL A 165 -1.91 25.44 -5.93
CA VAL A 165 -2.58 24.25 -5.37
C VAL A 165 -3.69 24.70 -4.42
N PRO A 166 -4.96 24.32 -4.66
CA PRO A 166 -6.06 24.70 -3.81
C PRO A 166 -5.95 24.13 -2.39
N ASP A 167 -6.65 24.72 -1.44
CA ASP A 167 -6.77 24.20 -0.08
C ASP A 167 -7.23 22.73 -0.08
N ASN A 168 -6.66 21.92 0.82
CA ASN A 168 -6.96 20.51 0.93
C ASN A 168 -6.72 19.70 -0.35
N ASN A 169 -5.83 20.15 -1.22
CA ASN A 169 -5.43 19.47 -2.43
C ASN A 169 -3.90 19.30 -2.49
N TYR A 170 -3.45 18.35 -3.28
CA TYR A 170 -2.04 18.04 -3.49
C TYR A 170 -1.73 17.90 -4.98
N PHE A 171 -0.62 18.49 -5.41
CA PHE A 171 -0.10 18.28 -6.75
C PHE A 171 0.89 17.12 -6.71
N VAL A 172 0.66 16.07 -7.50
CA VAL A 172 1.44 14.84 -7.44
C VAL A 172 2.03 14.48 -8.80
N MET A 173 3.23 13.90 -8.81
CA MET A 173 3.89 13.46 -10.03
C MET A 173 4.52 12.07 -9.87
N GLY A 174 4.66 11.36 -10.99
CA GLY A 174 5.46 10.15 -11.03
C GLY A 174 6.96 10.46 -11.08
N ASP A 175 7.77 9.58 -10.50
CA ASP A 175 9.23 9.71 -10.52
C ASP A 175 9.77 9.47 -11.94
N ASN A 176 9.13 8.59 -12.71
CA ASN A 176 9.37 8.42 -14.15
C ASN A 176 8.61 9.50 -14.94
N ARG A 177 9.21 10.69 -15.02
CA ARG A 177 8.60 11.90 -15.59
C ARG A 177 8.11 11.74 -17.04
N GLY A 178 8.78 10.92 -17.82
CA GLY A 178 8.42 10.67 -19.23
C GLY A 178 7.32 9.62 -19.41
N ASN A 179 7.04 8.83 -18.36
CA ASN A 179 6.07 7.73 -18.41
C ASN A 179 5.09 7.79 -17.21
N SER A 180 4.53 8.96 -16.96
CA SER A 180 3.58 9.15 -15.87
C SER A 180 2.42 10.03 -16.28
N TYR A 181 1.20 9.49 -16.15
CA TYR A 181 -0.03 10.25 -16.24
C TYR A 181 -0.41 10.73 -14.84
N ASP A 182 -0.17 12.00 -14.56
CA ASP A 182 -0.22 12.59 -13.21
C ASP A 182 -0.84 14.00 -13.21
N SER A 183 -0.64 14.76 -12.14
CA SER A 183 -1.24 16.09 -11.96
C SER A 183 -0.94 17.09 -13.07
N ARG A 184 0.08 16.86 -13.87
CA ARG A 184 0.34 17.67 -15.08
C ARG A 184 -0.78 17.58 -16.10
N TYR A 185 -1.55 16.50 -16.09
CA TYR A 185 -2.63 16.23 -17.04
C TYR A 185 -4.02 16.53 -16.46
N TRP A 186 -4.26 16.20 -15.20
CA TRP A 186 -5.60 16.24 -14.59
C TRP A 186 -5.71 17.13 -13.34
N GLY A 187 -4.64 17.81 -12.93
CA GLY A 187 -4.65 18.77 -11.82
C GLY A 187 -4.40 18.14 -10.45
N CYS A 188 -5.04 18.67 -9.40
CA CYS A 188 -4.74 18.31 -8.03
C CYS A 188 -5.58 17.15 -7.49
N VAL A 189 -5.04 16.44 -6.50
CA VAL A 189 -5.70 15.35 -5.75
C VAL A 189 -6.31 15.92 -4.48
N PRO A 190 -7.63 15.79 -4.28
CA PRO A 190 -8.25 16.15 -3.01
C PRO A 190 -7.74 15.29 -1.84
N ARG A 191 -7.61 15.90 -0.66
CA ARG A 191 -7.19 15.21 0.57
C ARG A 191 -8.03 13.94 0.85
N ASN A 192 -9.32 13.99 0.57
CA ASN A 192 -10.25 12.87 0.81
C ASN A 192 -10.01 11.67 -0.10
N ASN A 193 -9.23 11.83 -1.16
CA ASN A 193 -8.86 10.74 -2.05
C ASN A 193 -7.63 9.97 -1.56
N LEU A 194 -6.90 10.48 -0.56
CA LEU A 194 -5.69 9.83 -0.04
C LEU A 194 -6.06 8.60 0.77
N LEU A 195 -5.42 7.49 0.45
CA LEU A 195 -5.63 6.19 1.10
C LEU A 195 -4.54 5.85 2.10
N GLY A 196 -3.29 6.25 1.83
CA GLY A 196 -2.16 5.93 2.67
C GLY A 196 -0.81 6.18 2.02
N ILE A 197 0.22 5.65 2.65
CA ILE A 197 1.62 5.74 2.19
C ILE A 197 2.24 4.35 2.09
N PRO A 198 3.16 4.11 1.14
CA PRO A 198 3.95 2.88 1.13
C PRO A 198 4.92 2.90 2.32
N VAL A 199 5.09 1.74 2.96
CA VAL A 199 5.99 1.58 4.11
C VAL A 199 7.22 0.78 3.74
N THR A 200 7.02 -0.41 3.16
CA THR A 200 8.11 -1.31 2.82
C THR A 200 7.71 -2.27 1.70
N ILE A 201 8.70 -2.76 0.96
CA ILE A 201 8.54 -3.83 -0.01
C ILE A 201 8.71 -5.17 0.71
N TYR A 202 7.71 -6.05 0.63
CA TYR A 202 7.81 -7.39 1.21
C TYR A 202 8.11 -8.49 0.17
N MET A 203 7.93 -8.18 -1.12
CA MET A 203 8.28 -9.07 -2.24
C MET A 203 8.46 -8.24 -3.50
N SER A 204 9.36 -8.66 -4.39
CA SER A 204 9.58 -8.01 -5.69
C SER A 204 9.86 -9.07 -6.75
N VAL A 205 8.97 -9.16 -7.75
CA VAL A 205 9.03 -10.16 -8.82
C VAL A 205 9.19 -9.47 -10.16
N ASN A 206 10.19 -9.88 -10.92
CA ASN A 206 10.42 -9.36 -12.27
C ASN A 206 9.51 -10.06 -13.28
N ALA A 207 8.27 -9.59 -13.35
CA ALA A 207 7.30 -10.04 -14.34
C ALA A 207 6.67 -8.84 -15.06
N PRO A 208 6.15 -9.02 -16.30
CA PRO A 208 5.51 -7.95 -17.07
C PRO A 208 4.31 -7.33 -16.31
N GLY A 209 4.03 -6.04 -16.58
CA GLY A 209 2.95 -5.31 -15.90
C GLY A 209 1.56 -5.89 -16.13
N ASP A 210 1.30 -6.53 -17.27
CA ASP A 210 0.05 -7.21 -17.57
C ASP A 210 -0.23 -8.41 -16.64
N ALA A 211 0.81 -9.09 -16.15
CA ALA A 211 0.67 -10.12 -15.11
C ALA A 211 0.04 -9.57 -13.83
N TRP A 212 0.32 -8.32 -13.49
CA TRP A 212 -0.16 -7.67 -12.26
C TRP A 212 -1.50 -6.94 -12.44
N ASN A 213 -1.77 -6.43 -13.66
CA ASN A 213 -3.05 -5.82 -14.05
C ASN A 213 -4.10 -6.87 -14.44
N GLY A 214 -3.68 -8.10 -14.71
CA GLY A 214 -4.51 -9.19 -15.15
C GLY A 214 -5.42 -9.78 -14.06
N ASN A 215 -6.14 -10.83 -14.44
CA ASN A 215 -6.98 -11.61 -13.53
C ASN A 215 -6.12 -12.40 -12.51
N MET A 216 -6.78 -13.02 -11.54
CA MET A 216 -6.13 -13.83 -10.51
C MET A 216 -5.25 -14.94 -11.10
N GLY A 217 -5.64 -15.53 -12.25
CA GLY A 217 -4.87 -16.58 -12.92
C GLY A 217 -3.50 -16.08 -13.40
N ALA A 218 -3.43 -14.89 -14.02
CA ALA A 218 -2.17 -14.30 -14.46
C ALA A 218 -1.22 -14.03 -13.29
N ARG A 219 -1.74 -13.56 -12.16
CA ARG A 219 -0.96 -13.36 -10.93
C ARG A 219 -0.43 -14.68 -10.36
N LEU A 220 -1.27 -15.71 -10.30
CA LEU A 220 -0.85 -17.03 -9.83
C LEU A 220 0.24 -17.65 -10.71
N LEU A 221 0.14 -17.48 -12.03
CA LEU A 221 1.19 -17.92 -12.96
C LEU A 221 2.51 -17.18 -12.72
N ALA A 222 2.48 -15.85 -12.54
CA ALA A 222 3.66 -15.07 -12.23
C ALA A 222 4.32 -15.48 -10.89
N TYR A 223 3.53 -15.78 -9.86
CA TYR A 223 4.05 -16.32 -8.61
C TYR A 223 4.61 -17.73 -8.76
N GLY A 224 3.93 -18.60 -9.50
CA GLY A 224 4.42 -19.95 -9.81
C GLY A 224 5.75 -19.93 -10.54
N ASP A 225 5.88 -19.06 -11.54
CA ASP A 225 7.12 -18.89 -12.29
C ASP A 225 8.25 -18.33 -11.40
N ALA A 226 7.97 -17.39 -10.52
CA ALA A 226 8.95 -16.88 -9.57
C ALA A 226 9.42 -17.92 -8.55
N VAL A 227 8.57 -18.87 -8.17
CA VAL A 227 8.96 -20.02 -7.32
C VAL A 227 9.87 -20.98 -8.07
N LEU A 228 9.58 -21.27 -9.34
CA LEU A 228 10.40 -22.14 -10.19
C LEU A 228 11.70 -21.46 -10.61
N HIS A 229 11.71 -20.16 -10.74
CA HIS A 229 12.86 -19.36 -11.16
C HIS A 229 13.20 -18.27 -10.12
N PRO A 230 13.85 -18.61 -8.99
CA PRO A 230 14.16 -17.65 -7.91
C PRO A 230 15.03 -16.47 -8.33
N SER A 231 15.68 -16.54 -9.49
CA SER A 231 16.42 -15.42 -10.10
C SER A 231 15.53 -14.27 -10.57
N GLN A 232 14.24 -14.51 -10.76
CA GLN A 232 13.26 -13.47 -11.07
C GLN A 232 12.86 -12.66 -9.83
N VAL A 233 13.14 -13.15 -8.63
CA VAL A 233 12.90 -12.41 -7.39
C VAL A 233 14.03 -11.43 -7.15
N ARG A 234 13.69 -10.16 -7.03
CA ARG A 234 14.64 -9.06 -6.75
C ARG A 234 14.91 -8.97 -5.24
N TRP A 235 15.65 -9.92 -4.69
CA TRP A 235 15.93 -10.09 -3.26
C TRP A 235 16.47 -8.84 -2.57
N LYS A 236 17.25 -8.01 -3.29
CA LYS A 236 17.83 -6.77 -2.76
C LYS A 236 16.80 -5.69 -2.43
N ARG A 237 15.58 -5.82 -2.96
CA ARG A 237 14.50 -4.87 -2.71
C ARG A 237 13.63 -5.22 -1.50
N LEU A 238 13.85 -6.40 -0.92
CA LEU A 238 13.12 -6.82 0.28
C LEU A 238 13.46 -5.89 1.44
N PHE A 239 12.40 -5.44 2.14
CA PHE A 239 12.46 -4.52 3.27
C PHE A 239 12.98 -3.11 2.94
N GLU A 240 13.07 -2.76 1.65
CA GLU A 240 13.32 -1.38 1.24
C GLU A 240 12.19 -0.50 1.76
N THR A 241 12.54 0.63 2.38
CA THR A 241 11.61 1.60 2.97
C THR A 241 11.67 2.91 2.21
N PHE A 242 10.60 3.72 2.33
CA PHE A 242 10.46 4.97 1.62
C PHE A 242 10.49 6.14 2.61
N PRO A 243 11.26 7.20 2.32
CA PRO A 243 11.33 8.39 3.15
C PRO A 243 10.02 9.17 3.15
#